data_9ddf83805b29e971b696587408c72de1
#
_entry.id   9ddf83805b29e971b696587408c72de1
#
_cell.length_a   1.000
_cell.length_b   1.000
_cell.length_c   1.000
_cell.angle_alpha   90.00
_cell.angle_beta   90.00
_cell.angle_gamma   90.00
#
_symmetry.space_group_name_H-M   'P 1'
#
loop_
_entity.id
_entity.type
_entity.pdbx_description
1 polymer ?
#
loop_
_entity_poly.entity_id
_entity_poly.type
_entity_poly.pdbx_seq_one_letter_code
_entity_poly.pdbx_strand_id
1 'polypeptide(L)'
;MVKLIKGQNDLLSQYPDCINEWDFKKNHPLSPDTITAGSSKKVWWICSKGHSYEQSINLHIIRGYSCPYCSHQKVFAGYNDLETLFPDIAKEWHPSKNAELTPSNVTAYSQKKVWWLCPMGHSYEQTVERRVRRGSACYYCSGHKVLKGFNDLASVNPSLAVEWHPSKNAPLTPYEVTAGSGKRVWWLCPIGHEYQATIHDRNTDNTQCPICNLRVQTSFPEQATFFYVHKLYSDAINKYKPAFLGSMELDIYIPSIHT
;
A
#
# COMPACT_ATOMS: atom_id res chain seq x y z
N MET A 1 -44.91 -24.88 -10.23
CA MET A 1 -45.30 -23.62 -9.58
C MET A 1 -46.37 -23.93 -8.56
N VAL A 2 -46.26 -23.45 -7.33
CA VAL A 2 -47.27 -23.62 -6.31
C VAL A 2 -48.46 -22.71 -6.68
N LYS A 3 -49.67 -23.25 -6.70
CA LYS A 3 -50.89 -22.47 -6.99
C LYS A 3 -51.15 -21.49 -5.84
N LEU A 4 -51.42 -20.24 -6.15
CA LEU A 4 -51.76 -19.21 -5.17
C LEU A 4 -53.12 -19.56 -4.49
N ILE A 5 -53.12 -19.53 -3.16
CA ILE A 5 -54.31 -19.66 -2.33
C ILE A 5 -54.34 -18.45 -1.42
N LYS A 6 -55.16 -17.46 -1.75
CA LYS A 6 -55.31 -16.20 -1.01
C LYS A 6 -55.68 -16.44 0.46
N GLY A 7 -55.01 -15.75 1.37
CA GLY A 7 -55.18 -15.95 2.82
C GLY A 7 -54.43 -17.14 3.42
N GLN A 8 -53.66 -17.90 2.59
CA GLN A 8 -52.88 -19.07 3.05
C GLN A 8 -51.42 -19.05 2.62
N ASN A 9 -51.14 -18.91 1.31
CA ASN A 9 -49.77 -18.96 0.80
C ASN A 9 -49.38 -17.71 -0.03
N ASP A 10 -50.20 -16.67 0.05
CA ASP A 10 -49.82 -15.37 -0.50
C ASP A 10 -48.76 -14.67 0.38
N LEU A 11 -48.09 -13.71 -0.22
CA LEU A 11 -46.99 -13.00 0.42
C LEU A 11 -47.43 -12.28 1.69
N LEU A 12 -48.58 -11.62 1.66
CA LEU A 12 -49.12 -10.86 2.81
C LEU A 12 -49.44 -11.78 3.98
N SER A 13 -50.04 -12.94 3.75
CA SER A 13 -50.40 -13.90 4.81
C SER A 13 -49.17 -14.54 5.47
N GLN A 14 -48.15 -14.81 4.70
CA GLN A 14 -46.95 -15.44 5.22
C GLN A 14 -45.92 -14.44 5.81
N TYR A 15 -45.87 -13.24 5.27
CA TYR A 15 -44.90 -12.20 5.66
C TYR A 15 -45.60 -10.82 5.76
N PRO A 16 -46.42 -10.62 6.77
CA PRO A 16 -47.28 -9.40 6.88
C PRO A 16 -46.44 -8.12 6.93
N ASP A 17 -45.25 -8.16 7.48
CA ASP A 17 -44.33 -6.98 7.56
C ASP A 17 -43.88 -6.48 6.19
N CYS A 18 -44.00 -7.29 5.14
CA CYS A 18 -43.60 -6.89 3.78
C CYS A 18 -44.41 -5.66 3.27
N ILE A 19 -45.59 -5.39 3.85
CA ILE A 19 -46.41 -4.24 3.50
C ILE A 19 -45.72 -2.90 3.75
N ASN A 20 -44.83 -2.85 4.75
CA ASN A 20 -44.04 -1.65 5.11
C ASN A 20 -42.99 -1.29 4.07
N GLU A 21 -42.54 -2.28 3.28
CA GLU A 21 -41.56 -2.10 2.25
C GLU A 21 -42.11 -2.21 0.83
N TRP A 22 -43.40 -2.50 0.67
CA TRP A 22 -44.02 -2.65 -0.63
C TRP A 22 -44.32 -1.30 -1.26
N ASP A 23 -43.86 -1.02 -2.48
CA ASP A 23 -44.18 0.20 -3.22
C ASP A 23 -45.56 0.03 -3.93
N PHE A 24 -46.63 0.36 -3.23
CA PHE A 24 -47.98 0.21 -3.77
C PHE A 24 -48.21 1.01 -5.05
N LYS A 25 -47.55 2.15 -5.20
CA LYS A 25 -47.74 3.02 -6.37
C LYS A 25 -47.11 2.40 -7.61
N LYS A 26 -45.87 1.91 -7.49
CA LYS A 26 -45.11 1.34 -8.62
C LYS A 26 -45.53 -0.09 -8.95
N ASN A 27 -46.04 -0.84 -8.00
CA ASN A 27 -46.49 -2.21 -8.20
C ASN A 27 -47.93 -2.34 -8.69
N HIS A 28 -48.72 -1.27 -8.69
CA HIS A 28 -50.11 -1.34 -9.14
C HIS A 28 -50.24 -1.92 -10.56
N PRO A 29 -51.17 -2.87 -10.82
CA PRO A 29 -52.25 -3.37 -9.92
C PRO A 29 -51.86 -4.56 -9.04
N LEU A 30 -50.56 -4.95 -8.99
CA LEU A 30 -50.09 -6.07 -8.18
C LEU A 30 -50.11 -5.70 -6.69
N SER A 31 -50.59 -6.62 -5.84
CA SER A 31 -50.60 -6.45 -4.38
C SER A 31 -50.02 -7.71 -3.69
N PRO A 32 -49.53 -7.61 -2.43
CA PRO A 32 -48.90 -8.73 -1.73
C PRO A 32 -49.84 -9.95 -1.51
N ASP A 33 -51.13 -9.75 -1.50
CA ASP A 33 -52.13 -10.83 -1.36
C ASP A 33 -52.45 -11.56 -2.69
N THR A 34 -51.85 -11.09 -3.80
CA THR A 34 -52.06 -11.69 -5.15
C THR A 34 -50.81 -12.45 -5.66
N ILE A 35 -49.79 -12.62 -4.83
CA ILE A 35 -48.54 -13.28 -5.22
C ILE A 35 -47.96 -14.10 -4.06
N THR A 36 -47.22 -15.18 -4.38
CA THR A 36 -46.58 -16.02 -3.36
C THR A 36 -45.20 -15.49 -2.97
N ALA A 37 -44.74 -15.75 -1.72
CA ALA A 37 -43.44 -15.36 -1.21
C ALA A 37 -42.26 -15.97 -1.98
N GLY A 38 -42.43 -17.16 -2.56
CA GLY A 38 -41.41 -17.82 -3.38
C GLY A 38 -41.31 -17.34 -4.82
N SER A 39 -42.07 -16.33 -5.22
CA SER A 39 -42.13 -15.81 -6.59
C SER A 39 -40.79 -15.19 -7.01
N SER A 40 -40.31 -15.54 -8.22
CA SER A 40 -39.18 -14.89 -8.86
C SER A 40 -39.53 -13.57 -9.55
N LYS A 41 -40.82 -13.18 -9.50
CA LYS A 41 -41.27 -11.90 -10.08
C LYS A 41 -40.56 -10.74 -9.41
N LYS A 42 -40.04 -9.81 -10.19
CA LYS A 42 -39.48 -8.55 -9.71
C LYS A 42 -40.61 -7.57 -9.39
N VAL A 43 -40.49 -6.92 -8.27
CA VAL A 43 -41.42 -5.88 -7.77
C VAL A 43 -40.60 -4.74 -7.16
N TRP A 44 -41.29 -3.62 -6.95
CA TRP A 44 -40.70 -2.45 -6.34
C TRP A 44 -40.84 -2.47 -4.82
N TRP A 45 -39.73 -2.19 -4.14
CA TRP A 45 -39.64 -2.10 -2.69
C TRP A 45 -39.20 -0.71 -2.27
N ILE A 46 -39.60 -0.27 -1.08
CA ILE A 46 -39.13 0.98 -0.45
C ILE A 46 -38.51 0.61 0.87
N CYS A 47 -37.19 0.85 1.05
CA CYS A 47 -36.55 0.60 2.33
C CYS A 47 -36.85 1.70 3.36
N SER A 48 -36.48 1.47 4.63
CA SER A 48 -36.69 2.41 5.75
C SER A 48 -36.05 3.79 5.54
N LYS A 49 -35.07 3.92 4.61
CA LYS A 49 -34.45 5.18 4.21
C LYS A 49 -35.12 5.84 2.99
N GLY A 50 -36.22 5.27 2.50
CA GLY A 50 -37.01 5.83 1.38
C GLY A 50 -36.46 5.48 -0.01
N HIS A 51 -35.41 4.62 -0.13
CA HIS A 51 -34.97 4.22 -1.46
C HIS A 51 -35.96 3.25 -2.11
N SER A 52 -36.42 3.61 -3.30
CA SER A 52 -37.26 2.74 -4.14
C SER A 52 -36.37 1.93 -5.09
N TYR A 53 -36.49 0.59 -5.09
CA TYR A 53 -35.68 -0.32 -5.90
C TYR A 53 -36.46 -1.54 -6.35
N GLU A 54 -36.03 -2.14 -7.45
CA GLU A 54 -36.66 -3.34 -8.01
C GLU A 54 -35.85 -4.58 -7.61
N GLN A 55 -36.52 -5.57 -7.02
CA GLN A 55 -35.95 -6.86 -6.64
C GLN A 55 -36.98 -7.97 -6.68
N SER A 56 -36.57 -9.22 -6.95
CA SER A 56 -37.51 -10.33 -6.91
C SER A 56 -37.99 -10.65 -5.48
N ILE A 57 -39.22 -11.07 -5.34
CA ILE A 57 -39.82 -11.36 -4.04
C ILE A 57 -39.02 -12.42 -3.27
N ASN A 58 -38.64 -13.52 -3.91
CA ASN A 58 -37.90 -14.58 -3.24
C ASN A 58 -36.48 -14.12 -2.76
N LEU A 59 -35.83 -13.22 -3.49
CA LEU A 59 -34.54 -12.68 -3.05
C LEU A 59 -34.71 -11.75 -1.85
N HIS A 60 -35.73 -10.90 -1.87
CA HIS A 60 -35.98 -9.96 -0.77
C HIS A 60 -36.47 -10.71 0.49
N ILE A 61 -37.50 -11.52 0.36
CA ILE A 61 -38.19 -12.16 1.50
C ILE A 61 -37.48 -13.41 2.00
N ILE A 62 -37.19 -14.36 1.10
CA ILE A 62 -36.66 -15.69 1.51
C ILE A 62 -35.16 -15.63 1.76
N ARG A 63 -34.42 -14.90 0.94
CA ARG A 63 -32.97 -14.78 1.08
C ARG A 63 -32.50 -13.58 1.89
N GLY A 64 -33.41 -12.68 2.29
CA GLY A 64 -33.11 -11.51 3.13
C GLY A 64 -32.19 -10.48 2.49
N TYR A 65 -32.16 -10.40 1.14
CA TYR A 65 -31.34 -9.38 0.49
C TYR A 65 -31.93 -7.98 0.72
N SER A 66 -31.17 -7.14 1.37
CA SER A 66 -31.54 -5.75 1.67
C SER A 66 -31.44 -4.82 0.46
N CYS A 67 -31.87 -3.58 0.66
CA CYS A 67 -31.78 -2.51 -0.34
C CYS A 67 -30.37 -2.40 -0.97
N PRO A 68 -30.24 -2.48 -2.30
CA PRO A 68 -28.94 -2.46 -2.98
C PRO A 68 -28.21 -1.12 -2.86
N TYR A 69 -28.90 -0.05 -2.57
CA TYR A 69 -28.31 1.26 -2.32
C TYR A 69 -27.73 1.34 -0.90
N CYS A 70 -28.48 0.87 0.11
CA CYS A 70 -28.01 0.81 1.49
C CYS A 70 -26.84 -0.16 1.68
N SER A 71 -26.81 -1.25 0.91
CA SER A 71 -25.71 -2.24 0.91
C SER A 71 -24.55 -1.88 -0.02
N HIS A 72 -24.55 -0.70 -0.63
CA HIS A 72 -23.55 -0.22 -1.59
C HIS A 72 -23.32 -1.11 -2.83
N GLN A 73 -24.27 -1.99 -3.16
CA GLN A 73 -24.21 -2.82 -4.38
C GLN A 73 -24.54 -2.02 -5.64
N LYS A 74 -25.42 -1.02 -5.52
CA LYS A 74 -25.76 -0.08 -6.59
C LYS A 74 -25.49 1.35 -6.14
N VAL A 75 -25.02 2.18 -7.07
CA VAL A 75 -24.84 3.61 -6.80
C VAL A 75 -26.18 4.33 -6.79
N PHE A 76 -26.34 5.25 -5.86
CA PHE A 76 -27.39 6.23 -5.78
C PHE A 76 -26.75 7.59 -5.55
N ALA A 77 -26.72 8.42 -6.60
CA ALA A 77 -26.07 9.72 -6.58
C ALA A 77 -26.69 10.61 -5.47
N GLY A 78 -25.83 11.29 -4.73
CA GLY A 78 -26.22 12.10 -3.57
C GLY A 78 -26.45 11.29 -2.27
N TYR A 79 -26.18 9.98 -2.28
CA TYR A 79 -26.35 9.15 -1.09
C TYR A 79 -25.15 8.24 -0.77
N ASN A 80 -24.74 7.37 -1.70
CA ASN A 80 -23.69 6.38 -1.45
C ASN A 80 -22.58 6.42 -2.48
N ASP A 81 -22.57 7.44 -3.33
CA ASP A 81 -21.51 7.68 -4.30
C ASP A 81 -20.25 8.26 -3.62
N LEU A 82 -19.13 8.15 -4.33
CA LEU A 82 -17.84 8.61 -3.82
C LEU A 82 -17.79 10.12 -3.58
N GLU A 83 -18.39 10.90 -4.48
CA GLU A 83 -18.37 12.37 -4.40
C GLU A 83 -19.08 12.87 -3.15
N THR A 84 -20.22 12.26 -2.82
CA THR A 84 -21.04 12.61 -1.65
C THR A 84 -20.38 12.18 -0.34
N LEU A 85 -19.83 10.95 -0.27
CA LEU A 85 -19.29 10.41 0.98
C LEU A 85 -17.84 10.82 1.26
N PHE A 86 -17.05 11.03 0.21
CA PHE A 86 -15.62 11.33 0.32
C PHE A 86 -15.20 12.41 -0.69
N PRO A 87 -15.68 13.66 -0.54
CA PRO A 87 -15.45 14.73 -1.51
C PRO A 87 -13.96 15.06 -1.69
N ASP A 88 -13.15 14.97 -0.64
CA ASP A 88 -11.70 15.22 -0.76
C ASP A 88 -10.98 14.13 -1.55
N ILE A 89 -11.39 12.89 -1.44
CA ILE A 89 -10.86 11.81 -2.27
C ILE A 89 -11.35 11.95 -3.72
N ALA A 90 -12.58 12.39 -3.92
CA ALA A 90 -13.15 12.62 -5.24
C ALA A 90 -12.39 13.69 -6.05
N LYS A 91 -11.78 14.68 -5.39
CA LYS A 91 -10.91 15.69 -6.04
C LYS A 91 -9.66 15.10 -6.68
N GLU A 92 -9.21 13.92 -6.22
CA GLU A 92 -8.07 13.21 -6.81
C GLU A 92 -8.49 12.33 -8.01
N TRP A 93 -9.76 12.34 -8.42
CA TRP A 93 -10.22 11.60 -9.59
C TRP A 93 -9.52 12.10 -10.85
N HIS A 94 -8.95 11.17 -11.64
CA HIS A 94 -8.24 11.60 -12.84
C HIS A 94 -9.20 12.18 -13.88
N PRO A 95 -8.97 13.41 -14.36
CA PRO A 95 -9.96 14.15 -15.16
C PRO A 95 -10.30 13.54 -16.51
N SER A 96 -9.42 12.70 -17.10
CA SER A 96 -9.58 12.21 -18.48
C SER A 96 -9.39 10.70 -18.66
N LYS A 97 -8.91 9.95 -17.65
CA LYS A 97 -8.55 8.53 -17.85
C LYS A 97 -9.63 7.53 -17.44
N ASN A 98 -10.75 7.99 -16.89
CA ASN A 98 -11.78 7.12 -16.35
C ASN A 98 -12.99 6.93 -17.30
N ALA A 99 -12.86 7.33 -18.57
CA ALA A 99 -13.95 7.27 -19.54
C ALA A 99 -15.25 7.89 -18.98
N GLU A 100 -16.33 7.13 -18.96
CA GLU A 100 -17.65 7.59 -18.45
C GLU A 100 -17.80 7.48 -16.92
N LEU A 101 -16.79 6.93 -16.22
CA LEU A 101 -16.84 6.83 -14.77
C LEU A 101 -16.53 8.18 -14.13
N THR A 102 -17.39 8.58 -13.21
CA THR A 102 -17.28 9.79 -12.40
C THR A 102 -17.39 9.45 -10.92
N PRO A 103 -16.94 10.31 -10.00
CA PRO A 103 -17.12 10.09 -8.57
C PRO A 103 -18.59 9.94 -8.15
N SER A 104 -19.51 10.58 -8.87
CA SER A 104 -20.96 10.52 -8.59
C SER A 104 -21.66 9.28 -9.15
N ASN A 105 -21.01 8.51 -10.05
CA ASN A 105 -21.60 7.28 -10.60
C ASN A 105 -20.91 5.98 -10.15
N VAL A 106 -20.05 6.06 -9.12
CA VAL A 106 -19.44 4.89 -8.45
C VAL A 106 -19.73 4.93 -6.96
N THR A 107 -19.98 3.76 -6.37
CA THR A 107 -20.10 3.69 -4.90
C THR A 107 -18.73 3.88 -4.24
N ALA A 108 -18.71 4.48 -3.04
CA ALA A 108 -17.48 4.72 -2.28
C ALA A 108 -16.68 3.44 -1.94
N TYR A 109 -17.31 2.27 -2.00
CA TYR A 109 -16.67 0.97 -1.73
C TYR A 109 -16.57 0.07 -2.96
N SER A 110 -16.62 0.68 -4.15
CA SER A 110 -16.53 -0.04 -5.43
C SER A 110 -15.17 -0.72 -5.61
N GLN A 111 -15.21 -1.98 -6.09
CA GLN A 111 -14.00 -2.72 -6.50
C GLN A 111 -13.49 -2.33 -7.88
N LYS A 112 -14.15 -1.40 -8.57
CA LYS A 112 -13.69 -0.89 -9.86
C LYS A 112 -12.33 -0.22 -9.70
N LYS A 113 -11.38 -0.58 -10.57
CA LYS A 113 -10.11 0.12 -10.73
C LYS A 113 -10.35 1.39 -11.53
N VAL A 114 -9.84 2.49 -11.02
CA VAL A 114 -9.93 3.80 -11.64
C VAL A 114 -8.60 4.52 -11.55
N TRP A 115 -8.43 5.52 -12.41
CA TRP A 115 -7.26 6.38 -12.39
C TRP A 115 -7.45 7.54 -11.42
N TRP A 116 -6.41 7.79 -10.68
CA TRP A 116 -6.29 8.88 -9.71
C TRP A 116 -5.18 9.84 -10.13
N LEU A 117 -5.32 11.10 -9.78
CA LEU A 117 -4.30 12.12 -9.93
C LEU A 117 -4.01 12.70 -8.54
N CYS A 118 -2.85 12.37 -7.96
CA CYS A 118 -2.51 12.87 -6.64
C CYS A 118 -2.13 14.38 -6.68
N PRO A 119 -2.11 15.08 -5.54
CA PRO A 119 -1.72 16.51 -5.48
C PRO A 119 -0.32 16.80 -6.04
N MET A 120 0.58 15.80 -6.08
CA MET A 120 1.91 15.91 -6.69
C MET A 120 1.92 15.66 -8.21
N GLY A 121 0.73 15.50 -8.84
CA GLY A 121 0.61 15.29 -10.29
C GLY A 121 0.84 13.86 -10.78
N HIS A 122 1.03 12.88 -9.89
CA HIS A 122 1.21 11.49 -10.33
C HIS A 122 -0.11 10.83 -10.68
N SER A 123 -0.18 10.26 -11.88
CA SER A 123 -1.30 9.43 -12.32
C SER A 123 -1.06 7.98 -11.89
N TYR A 124 -2.02 7.38 -11.20
CA TYR A 124 -1.93 5.98 -10.76
C TYR A 124 -3.30 5.30 -10.76
N GLU A 125 -3.31 3.97 -10.88
CA GLU A 125 -4.52 3.17 -10.94
C GLU A 125 -4.74 2.40 -9.63
N GLN A 126 -5.93 2.52 -9.03
CA GLN A 126 -6.29 1.82 -7.80
C GLN A 126 -7.81 1.64 -7.71
N THR A 127 -8.30 0.61 -6.98
CA THR A 127 -9.74 0.47 -6.71
C THR A 127 -10.23 1.58 -5.78
N VAL A 128 -11.49 1.99 -5.99
CA VAL A 128 -12.13 3.02 -5.16
C VAL A 128 -12.13 2.60 -3.69
N GLU A 129 -12.54 1.36 -3.41
CA GLU A 129 -12.56 0.80 -2.03
C GLU A 129 -11.21 0.91 -1.33
N ARG A 130 -10.12 0.54 -2.03
CA ARG A 130 -8.78 0.58 -1.43
C ARG A 130 -8.33 2.01 -1.12
N ARG A 131 -8.67 2.97 -2.01
CA ARG A 131 -8.35 4.38 -1.78
C ARG A 131 -9.11 4.93 -0.57
N VAL A 132 -10.38 4.56 -0.41
CA VAL A 132 -11.25 5.02 0.69
C VAL A 132 -10.89 4.34 2.01
N ARG A 133 -10.92 2.98 2.07
CA ARG A 133 -10.78 2.25 3.34
C ARG A 133 -9.39 2.29 3.94
N ARG A 134 -8.35 2.24 3.10
CA ARG A 134 -6.96 2.15 3.57
C ARG A 134 -6.26 3.50 3.61
N GLY A 135 -6.91 4.58 3.18
CA GLY A 135 -6.24 5.88 3.03
C GLY A 135 -4.97 5.80 2.17
N SER A 136 -4.85 4.69 1.38
CA SER A 136 -3.62 4.40 0.67
C SER A 136 -3.38 5.47 -0.38
N ALA A 137 -2.35 6.27 -0.13
CA ALA A 137 -1.91 7.34 -1.00
C ALA A 137 -1.29 6.81 -2.30
N CYS A 138 -0.93 7.72 -3.18
CA CYS A 138 -0.19 7.45 -4.40
C CYS A 138 1.02 6.54 -4.15
N TYR A 139 1.17 5.46 -4.91
CA TYR A 139 2.28 4.49 -4.76
C TYR A 139 3.67 5.12 -4.93
N TYR A 140 3.75 6.19 -5.69
CA TYR A 140 5.00 6.90 -5.94
C TYR A 140 5.35 7.80 -4.75
N CYS A 141 4.38 8.57 -4.24
CA CYS A 141 4.59 9.42 -3.07
C CYS A 141 4.90 8.61 -1.81
N SER A 142 4.30 7.42 -1.67
CA SER A 142 4.53 6.53 -0.53
C SER A 142 5.77 5.62 -0.68
N GLY A 143 6.51 5.74 -1.78
CA GLY A 143 7.71 4.93 -2.03
C GLY A 143 7.47 3.44 -2.34
N HIS A 144 6.21 3.01 -2.52
CA HIS A 144 5.90 1.61 -2.85
C HIS A 144 6.21 1.23 -4.29
N LYS A 145 6.24 2.19 -5.20
CA LYS A 145 6.66 2.02 -6.58
C LYS A 145 7.68 3.08 -6.94
N VAL A 146 8.70 2.67 -7.69
CA VAL A 146 9.67 3.61 -8.23
C VAL A 146 9.04 4.42 -9.38
N LEU A 147 9.34 5.71 -9.38
CA LEU A 147 9.09 6.64 -10.49
C LEU A 147 10.39 7.36 -10.78
N LYS A 148 10.98 7.05 -11.94
CA LYS A 148 12.23 7.66 -12.39
C LYS A 148 12.09 9.19 -12.46
N GLY A 149 13.06 9.87 -11.90
CA GLY A 149 13.05 11.34 -11.80
C GLY A 149 12.32 11.90 -10.59
N PHE A 150 11.73 11.03 -9.73
CA PHE A 150 11.00 11.49 -8.55
C PHE A 150 11.47 10.84 -7.25
N ASN A 151 11.35 9.53 -7.11
CA ASN A 151 11.65 8.81 -5.87
C ASN A 151 12.67 7.69 -6.06
N ASP A 152 13.29 7.59 -7.22
CA ASP A 152 14.40 6.68 -7.47
C ASP A 152 15.67 7.15 -6.75
N LEU A 153 16.56 6.21 -6.45
CA LEU A 153 17.79 6.50 -5.70
C LEU A 153 18.67 7.53 -6.40
N ALA A 154 18.80 7.43 -7.73
CA ALA A 154 19.67 8.34 -8.49
C ALA A 154 19.18 9.79 -8.46
N SER A 155 17.85 10.00 -8.43
CA SER A 155 17.24 11.33 -8.37
C SER A 155 17.21 11.90 -6.94
N VAL A 156 16.99 11.05 -5.92
CA VAL A 156 16.89 11.47 -4.52
C VAL A 156 18.27 11.69 -3.90
N ASN A 157 19.23 10.80 -4.18
CA ASN A 157 20.58 10.87 -3.64
C ASN A 157 21.63 10.54 -4.73
N PRO A 158 21.93 11.50 -5.63
CA PRO A 158 22.88 11.30 -6.71
C PRO A 158 24.29 10.94 -6.21
N SER A 159 24.71 11.51 -5.09
CA SER A 159 26.03 11.25 -4.49
C SER A 159 26.17 9.79 -4.03
N LEU A 160 25.11 9.20 -3.46
CA LEU A 160 25.11 7.79 -3.11
C LEU A 160 24.99 6.89 -4.35
N ALA A 161 24.26 7.33 -5.37
CA ALA A 161 24.11 6.55 -6.60
C ALA A 161 25.44 6.34 -7.35
N VAL A 162 26.44 7.21 -7.18
CA VAL A 162 27.79 7.03 -7.74
C VAL A 162 28.50 5.83 -7.11
N GLU A 163 28.19 5.47 -5.86
CA GLU A 163 28.75 4.30 -5.20
C GLU A 163 28.07 2.98 -5.63
N TRP A 164 27.07 3.02 -6.51
CA TRP A 164 26.41 1.82 -7.04
C TRP A 164 27.40 0.96 -7.81
N HIS A 165 27.51 -0.33 -7.42
CA HIS A 165 28.48 -1.19 -8.07
C HIS A 165 28.16 -1.38 -9.56
N PRO A 166 29.08 -1.09 -10.49
CA PRO A 166 28.80 -0.97 -11.93
C PRO A 166 28.32 -2.26 -12.60
N SER A 167 28.73 -3.44 -12.10
CA SER A 167 28.42 -4.74 -12.73
C SER A 167 27.65 -5.71 -11.85
N LYS A 168 27.91 -5.74 -10.52
CA LYS A 168 27.35 -6.79 -9.62
C LYS A 168 25.85 -6.65 -9.36
N ASN A 169 25.25 -5.51 -9.69
CA ASN A 169 23.82 -5.28 -9.54
C ASN A 169 23.03 -5.48 -10.84
N ALA A 170 23.69 -5.75 -11.96
CA ALA A 170 23.03 -5.88 -13.25
C ALA A 170 21.92 -6.96 -13.23
N PRO A 171 20.76 -6.72 -13.90
CA PRO A 171 20.43 -5.54 -14.70
C PRO A 171 19.90 -4.34 -13.89
N LEU A 172 19.83 -4.40 -12.56
CA LEU A 172 19.25 -3.38 -11.70
C LEU A 172 20.14 -2.12 -11.66
N THR A 173 19.49 -0.96 -11.81
CA THR A 173 20.15 0.36 -11.77
C THR A 173 19.60 1.22 -10.64
N PRO A 174 20.29 2.31 -10.22
CA PRO A 174 19.78 3.23 -9.21
C PRO A 174 18.48 3.94 -9.60
N TYR A 175 18.14 3.98 -10.88
CA TYR A 175 16.88 4.56 -11.39
C TYR A 175 15.67 3.61 -11.25
N GLU A 176 15.90 2.35 -10.94
CA GLU A 176 14.85 1.31 -10.86
C GLU A 176 14.53 0.89 -9.42
N VAL A 177 15.10 1.58 -8.46
CA VAL A 177 14.88 1.35 -7.02
C VAL A 177 14.53 2.66 -6.33
N THR A 178 13.64 2.57 -5.34
CA THR A 178 13.33 3.73 -4.50
C THR A 178 14.45 3.96 -3.49
N ALA A 179 14.68 5.22 -3.12
CA ALA A 179 15.69 5.60 -2.13
C ALA A 179 15.47 4.98 -0.72
N GLY A 180 14.23 4.59 -0.39
CA GLY A 180 13.88 3.88 0.84
C GLY A 180 13.79 2.36 0.71
N SER A 181 14.28 1.78 -0.38
CA SER A 181 14.16 0.34 -0.63
C SER A 181 14.97 -0.50 0.36
N GLY A 182 14.34 -1.54 0.93
CA GLY A 182 15.03 -2.57 1.73
C GLY A 182 15.83 -3.59 0.91
N LYS A 183 15.95 -3.41 -0.41
CA LYS A 183 16.78 -4.30 -1.24
C LYS A 183 18.24 -4.20 -0.87
N ARG A 184 18.90 -5.36 -0.70
CA ARG A 184 20.33 -5.47 -0.50
C ARG A 184 21.03 -5.49 -1.86
N VAL A 185 21.98 -4.57 -2.05
CA VAL A 185 22.73 -4.38 -3.30
C VAL A 185 24.22 -4.24 -3.04
N TRP A 186 25.01 -4.35 -4.09
CA TRP A 186 26.46 -4.14 -4.03
C TRP A 186 26.80 -2.67 -4.17
N TRP A 187 27.73 -2.23 -3.34
CA TRP A 187 28.27 -0.87 -3.33
C TRP A 187 29.77 -0.91 -3.59
N LEU A 188 30.28 0.11 -4.24
CA LEU A 188 31.69 0.37 -4.44
C LEU A 188 32.02 1.73 -3.82
N CYS A 189 32.69 1.75 -2.66
CA CYS A 189 33.03 3.02 -2.03
C CYS A 189 34.11 3.77 -2.79
N PRO A 190 34.32 5.09 -2.55
CA PRO A 190 35.34 5.88 -3.25
C PRO A 190 36.80 5.37 -3.07
N ILE A 191 37.07 4.57 -2.02
CA ILE A 191 38.38 3.94 -1.74
C ILE A 191 38.52 2.58 -2.44
N GLY A 192 37.47 2.10 -3.15
CA GLY A 192 37.48 0.85 -3.91
C GLY A 192 37.07 -0.40 -3.14
N HIS A 193 36.48 -0.30 -1.93
CA HIS A 193 35.96 -1.45 -1.23
C HIS A 193 34.57 -1.84 -1.79
N GLU A 194 34.43 -3.13 -2.06
CA GLU A 194 33.16 -3.74 -2.47
C GLU A 194 32.44 -4.35 -1.27
N TYR A 195 31.15 -4.02 -1.06
CA TYR A 195 30.39 -4.55 0.05
C TYR A 195 28.88 -4.55 -0.27
N GLN A 196 28.11 -5.27 0.53
CA GLN A 196 26.66 -5.31 0.42
C GLN A 196 25.99 -4.58 1.59
N ALA A 197 25.02 -3.75 1.28
CA ALA A 197 24.13 -3.10 2.25
C ALA A 197 22.75 -2.86 1.63
N THR A 198 21.74 -2.65 2.45
CA THR A 198 20.43 -2.25 1.91
C THR A 198 20.49 -0.78 1.45
N ILE A 199 19.62 -0.45 0.48
CA ILE A 199 19.53 0.92 -0.01
C ILE A 199 19.06 1.83 1.13
N HIS A 200 18.09 1.35 1.93
CA HIS A 200 17.55 2.08 3.08
C HIS A 200 18.66 2.46 4.09
N ASP A 201 19.46 1.48 4.52
CA ASP A 201 20.54 1.71 5.51
C ASP A 201 21.55 2.74 4.99
N ARG A 202 21.89 2.66 3.70
CA ARG A 202 22.81 3.60 3.08
C ARG A 202 22.24 5.00 2.91
N ASN A 203 20.96 5.11 2.55
CA ASN A 203 20.33 6.40 2.23
C ASN A 203 19.71 7.08 3.44
N THR A 204 19.06 6.32 4.32
CA THR A 204 18.28 6.88 5.46
C THR A 204 19.12 6.91 6.73
N ASP A 205 19.79 5.79 7.05
CA ASP A 205 20.60 5.66 8.26
C ASP A 205 22.05 6.15 8.03
N ASN A 206 22.35 6.57 6.81
CA ASN A 206 23.66 7.08 6.39
C ASN A 206 24.83 6.16 6.80
N THR A 207 24.59 4.84 6.78
CA THR A 207 25.64 3.86 7.08
C THR A 207 26.71 3.93 6.01
N GLN A 208 27.97 3.95 6.43
CA GLN A 208 29.11 4.02 5.54
C GLN A 208 29.66 2.64 5.20
N CYS A 209 30.67 2.60 4.32
CA CYS A 209 31.40 1.37 4.03
C CYS A 209 31.91 0.74 5.33
N PRO A 210 31.57 -0.52 5.64
CA PRO A 210 31.99 -1.16 6.89
C PRO A 210 33.51 -1.31 7.01
N ILE A 211 34.19 -1.47 5.87
CA ILE A 211 35.66 -1.61 5.85
C ILE A 211 36.35 -0.26 6.15
N CYS A 212 35.81 0.84 5.62
CA CYS A 212 36.30 2.17 5.94
C CYS A 212 35.97 2.54 7.40
N ASN A 213 34.78 2.18 7.90
CA ASN A 213 34.32 2.51 9.25
C ASN A 213 35.14 1.77 10.33
N LEU A 214 35.62 0.54 10.05
CA LEU A 214 36.54 -0.17 10.94
C LEU A 214 37.86 0.59 11.15
N ARG A 215 38.31 1.36 10.16
CA ARG A 215 39.51 2.20 10.26
C ARG A 215 39.28 3.48 11.07
N VAL A 216 38.03 3.93 11.22
CA VAL A 216 37.69 5.16 11.97
C VAL A 216 37.50 4.91 13.47
N GLN A 217 37.44 3.64 13.91
CA GLN A 217 37.37 3.27 15.33
C GLN A 217 38.70 3.38 16.09
N THR A 218 39.79 3.69 15.37
CA THR A 218 41.05 4.05 16.02
C THR A 218 41.21 5.55 16.06
N SER A 219 41.53 6.11 17.20
CA SER A 219 41.77 7.56 17.33
C SER A 219 42.95 7.98 16.44
N PHE A 220 42.94 9.22 15.93
CA PHE A 220 44.07 9.72 15.16
C PHE A 220 45.42 9.57 15.88
N PRO A 221 45.52 9.81 17.22
CA PRO A 221 46.75 9.53 17.98
C PRO A 221 47.19 8.08 17.92
N GLU A 222 46.27 7.10 18.01
CA GLU A 222 46.58 5.67 17.92
C GLU A 222 47.15 5.29 16.55
N GLN A 223 46.55 5.79 15.48
CA GLN A 223 46.98 5.55 14.12
C GLN A 223 48.38 6.17 13.85
N ALA A 224 48.59 7.40 14.31
CA ALA A 224 49.87 8.06 14.20
C ALA A 224 50.95 7.33 15.00
N THR A 225 50.65 6.95 16.23
CA THR A 225 51.59 6.17 17.08
C THR A 225 51.94 4.85 16.43
N PHE A 226 50.95 4.08 15.96
CA PHE A 226 51.21 2.82 15.27
C PHE A 226 52.05 3.01 13.99
N PHE A 227 51.76 4.06 13.18
CA PHE A 227 52.55 4.35 11.97
C PHE A 227 54.01 4.57 12.28
N TYR A 228 54.32 5.38 13.30
CA TYR A 228 55.73 5.66 13.68
C TYR A 228 56.41 4.45 14.34
N VAL A 229 55.67 3.70 15.18
CA VAL A 229 56.19 2.46 15.79
C VAL A 229 56.47 1.40 14.72
N HIS A 230 55.56 1.18 13.77
CA HIS A 230 55.73 0.22 12.68
C HIS A 230 56.89 0.62 11.74
N LYS A 231 57.20 1.92 11.63
CA LYS A 231 58.33 2.42 10.87
C LYS A 231 59.68 2.10 11.54
N LEU A 232 59.69 2.01 12.87
CA LEU A 232 60.83 1.66 13.67
C LEU A 232 60.96 0.13 13.86
N TYR A 233 59.84 -0.55 14.02
CA TYR A 233 59.73 -1.99 14.24
C TYR A 233 58.73 -2.57 13.23
N SER A 234 59.23 -3.17 12.18
CA SER A 234 58.36 -3.67 11.06
C SER A 234 57.50 -4.84 11.45
N ASP A 235 57.73 -5.48 12.60
CA ASP A 235 56.94 -6.56 13.20
C ASP A 235 55.89 -6.08 14.19
N ALA A 236 55.68 -4.77 14.38
CA ALA A 236 54.68 -4.20 15.25
C ALA A 236 53.25 -4.59 14.78
N ILE A 237 52.47 -5.08 15.72
CA ILE A 237 51.09 -5.52 15.51
C ILE A 237 50.13 -4.56 16.22
N ASN A 238 49.15 -4.00 15.49
CA ASN A 238 48.11 -3.15 16.05
C ASN A 238 46.95 -3.99 16.61
N LYS A 239 46.45 -3.62 17.75
CA LYS A 239 45.29 -4.28 18.42
C LYS A 239 45.51 -5.78 18.64
N TYR A 240 46.63 -6.16 19.21
CA TYR A 240 47.01 -7.54 19.48
C TYR A 240 46.20 -8.12 20.64
N LYS A 241 45.57 -9.30 20.43
CA LYS A 241 44.78 -10.00 21.44
C LYS A 241 45.44 -11.32 21.85
N PRO A 242 46.37 -11.32 22.79
CA PRO A 242 46.92 -12.55 23.28
C PRO A 242 45.92 -13.34 24.14
N ALA A 243 45.96 -14.66 24.04
CA ALA A 243 44.99 -15.54 24.71
C ALA A 243 44.95 -15.35 26.25
N PHE A 244 46.05 -14.95 26.84
CA PHE A 244 46.14 -14.75 28.29
C PHE A 244 45.47 -13.49 28.82
N LEU A 245 45.14 -12.51 27.96
CA LEU A 245 44.43 -11.29 28.33
C LEU A 245 42.89 -11.40 28.17
N GLY A 246 42.34 -12.55 27.75
CA GLY A 246 40.90 -12.77 27.59
C GLY A 246 40.31 -11.82 26.55
N SER A 247 39.42 -10.93 26.98
CA SER A 247 38.74 -9.95 26.09
C SER A 247 39.52 -8.65 25.89
N MET A 248 40.62 -8.43 26.61
CA MET A 248 41.42 -7.22 26.51
C MET A 248 42.37 -7.30 25.31
N GLU A 249 42.69 -6.14 24.74
CA GLU A 249 43.64 -6.01 23.64
C GLU A 249 44.80 -5.04 24.03
N LEU A 250 45.94 -5.26 23.43
CA LEU A 250 47.07 -4.32 23.48
C LEU A 250 46.99 -3.42 22.26
N ASP A 251 47.07 -2.11 22.44
CA ASP A 251 46.99 -1.14 21.33
C ASP A 251 48.09 -1.39 20.31
N ILE A 252 49.30 -1.65 20.76
CA ILE A 252 50.46 -2.03 19.92
C ILE A 252 51.26 -3.12 20.64
N TYR A 253 51.62 -4.16 19.90
CA TYR A 253 52.53 -5.21 20.38
C TYR A 253 53.70 -5.36 19.41
N ILE A 254 54.89 -5.43 19.92
CA ILE A 254 56.12 -5.59 19.12
C ILE A 254 56.79 -6.92 19.51
N PRO A 255 56.62 -7.98 18.70
CA PRO A 255 57.16 -9.31 18.99
C PRO A 255 58.67 -9.34 19.25
N SER A 256 59.44 -8.57 18.48
CA SER A 256 60.90 -8.54 18.59
C SER A 256 61.47 -8.04 19.92
N ILE A 257 60.67 -7.23 20.64
CA ILE A 257 61.08 -6.68 21.95
C ILE A 257 60.12 -7.03 23.09
N HIS A 258 59.10 -7.84 22.82
CA HIS A 258 58.09 -8.27 23.80
C HIS A 258 57.43 -7.13 24.58
N THR A 259 57.15 -5.98 23.91
CA THR A 259 56.59 -4.78 24.53
C THR A 259 55.25 -4.41 23.88
#